data_f7a6f0ecaa1963158df61a6dbbcc82de
#
_entry.id   f7a6f0ecaa1963158df61a6dbbcc82de
#
_cell.length_a   1.000
_cell.length_b   1.000
_cell.length_c   1.000
_cell.angle_alpha   90.00
_cell.angle_beta   90.00
_cell.angle_gamma   90.00
#
_symmetry.space_group_name_H-M   'P 1'
#
loop_
_entity.id
_entity.type
_entity.pdbx_description
1 polymer ?
#
loop_
_entity_poly.entity_id
_entity_poly.type
_entity_poly.pdbx_seq_one_letter_code
_entity_poly.pdbx_strand_id
1 'polypeptide(L)'
;SGGTMNTARRYISGFGLRTAGVAVAGYTTTSLAATEEYNGSSWTSTGNLGTARYSLGACGVQTAGLAFGGGPGNKAESEEYNGSSWSEGNNLNTGRAELGGAGTQTAGLAFGGGTPSVSAATEEYDGSSWTTSPNSMNTARRGEVGGAGIQTAALAFGGGYPGSSLGGNAEEYNGTSWTVGGTLNIARASPAGSSNGTQTAAFSCGGSSTTTIANVESYDGTSWSTRPSLATAKKIAAGFATASDVVVAGGTGPGTNTATTEEFTGETTAANVQTLTSS
;
A
#
# COMPACT_ATOMS: atom_id res chain seq x y z
N SER A 1 -19.22 3.81 0.29
CA SER A 1 -18.63 3.28 1.52
C SER A 1 -18.82 1.78 1.56
N GLY A 2 -17.76 1.05 1.85
CA GLY A 2 -17.80 -0.38 2.09
C GLY A 2 -18.16 -0.72 3.55
N GLY A 3 -18.24 -2.03 3.86
CA GLY A 3 -18.48 -2.51 5.21
C GLY A 3 -17.33 -2.13 6.17
N THR A 4 -17.63 -2.09 7.46
CA THR A 4 -16.67 -1.75 8.50
C THR A 4 -15.81 -2.96 8.85
N MET A 5 -14.49 -2.78 9.00
CA MET A 5 -13.58 -3.81 9.52
C MET A 5 -13.99 -4.24 10.92
N ASN A 6 -13.72 -5.49 11.29
CA ASN A 6 -14.02 -6.01 12.62
C ASN A 6 -13.19 -5.33 13.73
N THR A 7 -11.97 -4.87 13.38
CA THR A 7 -11.07 -4.20 14.34
C THR A 7 -10.60 -2.86 13.81
N ALA A 8 -10.89 -1.77 14.52
CA ALA A 8 -10.34 -0.45 14.25
C ALA A 8 -8.83 -0.45 14.55
N ARG A 9 -7.99 -0.28 13.53
CA ARG A 9 -6.52 -0.36 13.66
C ARG A 9 -5.82 0.51 12.63
N ARG A 10 -4.57 0.81 12.90
CA ARG A 10 -3.67 1.61 12.04
C ARG A 10 -2.39 0.84 11.72
N TYR A 11 -1.52 1.40 10.88
CA TYR A 11 -0.28 0.75 10.41
C TYR A 11 -0.55 -0.60 9.75
N ILE A 12 -1.63 -0.65 9.00
CA ILE A 12 -2.16 -1.82 8.32
C ILE A 12 -1.58 -1.87 6.92
N SER A 13 -1.24 -3.05 6.44
CA SER A 13 -1.00 -3.28 5.02
C SER A 13 -2.19 -3.95 4.36
N GLY A 14 -2.32 -3.75 3.06
CA GLY A 14 -3.41 -4.33 2.29
C GLY A 14 -2.96 -4.73 0.89
N PHE A 15 -3.63 -5.74 0.33
CA PHE A 15 -3.43 -6.21 -1.03
C PHE A 15 -4.73 -6.84 -1.56
N GLY A 16 -4.78 -7.11 -2.86
CA GLY A 16 -5.94 -7.70 -3.51
C GLY A 16 -6.77 -6.68 -4.29
N LEU A 17 -7.98 -7.06 -4.62
CA LEU A 17 -8.91 -6.30 -5.45
C LEU A 17 -10.03 -5.70 -4.60
N ARG A 18 -10.78 -4.72 -5.16
CA ARG A 18 -11.93 -4.10 -4.50
C ARG A 18 -12.98 -5.10 -4.01
N THR A 19 -13.18 -6.20 -4.72
CA THR A 19 -14.14 -7.26 -4.37
C THR A 19 -13.50 -8.50 -3.76
N ALA A 20 -12.18 -8.50 -3.57
CA ALA A 20 -11.40 -9.59 -3.02
C ALA A 20 -10.11 -9.03 -2.41
N GLY A 21 -10.25 -8.25 -1.33
CA GLY A 21 -9.15 -7.57 -0.66
C GLY A 21 -8.74 -8.24 0.64
N VAL A 22 -7.55 -7.94 1.11
CA VAL A 22 -7.00 -8.37 2.40
C VAL A 22 -6.43 -7.18 3.14
N ALA A 23 -6.76 -7.07 4.42
CA ALA A 23 -6.11 -6.17 5.37
C ALA A 23 -5.39 -7.01 6.42
N VAL A 24 -4.08 -6.82 6.55
CA VAL A 24 -3.22 -7.66 7.37
C VAL A 24 -2.44 -6.85 8.40
N ALA A 25 -2.23 -7.43 9.58
CA ALA A 25 -1.44 -6.87 10.66
C ALA A 25 -2.02 -5.55 11.21
N GLY A 26 -1.16 -4.70 11.73
CA GLY A 26 -1.51 -3.38 12.22
C GLY A 26 -1.29 -3.20 13.71
N TYR A 27 -1.81 -2.10 14.23
CA TYR A 27 -1.60 -1.68 15.61
C TYR A 27 -2.86 -1.06 16.21
N THR A 28 -3.18 -1.46 17.45
CA THR A 28 -4.18 -0.81 18.30
C THR A 28 -3.46 -0.14 19.48
N THR A 29 -3.38 -0.83 20.59
CA THR A 29 -2.48 -0.57 21.73
C THR A 29 -1.26 -1.50 21.71
N THR A 30 -1.34 -2.56 20.94
CA THR A 30 -0.27 -3.55 20.69
C THR A 30 -0.22 -3.88 19.21
N SER A 31 0.86 -4.54 18.78
CA SER A 31 0.98 -5.13 17.43
C SER A 31 -0.06 -6.23 17.25
N LEU A 32 -0.62 -6.35 16.06
CA LEU A 32 -1.62 -7.34 15.71
C LEU A 32 -1.08 -8.33 14.67
N ALA A 33 -1.54 -9.57 14.77
CA ALA A 33 -1.37 -10.60 13.75
C ALA A 33 -2.63 -10.76 12.88
N ALA A 34 -3.69 -10.01 13.17
CA ALA A 34 -5.01 -10.16 12.58
C ALA A 34 -5.01 -9.96 11.06
N THR A 35 -5.75 -10.82 10.38
CA THR A 35 -6.05 -10.70 8.96
C THR A 35 -7.56 -10.66 8.77
N GLU A 36 -8.01 -9.77 7.92
CA GLU A 36 -9.43 -9.68 7.51
C GLU A 36 -9.52 -9.63 5.99
N GLU A 37 -10.49 -10.35 5.45
CA GLU A 37 -10.80 -10.39 4.02
C GLU A 37 -12.04 -9.57 3.70
N TYR A 38 -11.97 -8.84 2.59
CA TYR A 38 -13.03 -8.00 2.07
C TYR A 38 -13.62 -8.62 0.80
N ASN A 39 -14.95 -8.77 0.74
CA ASN A 39 -15.66 -9.35 -0.40
C ASN A 39 -16.37 -8.30 -1.29
N GLY A 40 -16.06 -7.03 -1.13
CA GLY A 40 -16.74 -5.91 -1.81
C GLY A 40 -17.91 -5.32 -1.01
N SER A 41 -18.28 -5.91 0.13
CA SER A 41 -19.37 -5.40 0.98
C SER A 41 -19.13 -5.56 2.47
N SER A 42 -18.46 -6.62 2.89
CA SER A 42 -18.22 -6.93 4.30
C SER A 42 -16.82 -7.51 4.53
N TRP A 43 -16.38 -7.43 5.77
CA TRP A 43 -15.11 -7.97 6.25
C TRP A 43 -15.31 -9.24 7.06
N THR A 44 -14.46 -10.23 6.85
CA THR A 44 -14.44 -11.50 7.57
C THR A 44 -13.05 -11.76 8.10
N SER A 45 -12.92 -12.10 9.39
CA SER A 45 -11.64 -12.50 9.97
C SER A 45 -11.22 -13.87 9.44
N THR A 46 -9.94 -14.03 9.15
CA THR A 46 -9.33 -15.26 8.64
C THR A 46 -8.07 -15.60 9.43
N GLY A 47 -7.23 -16.53 8.94
CA GLY A 47 -6.02 -16.97 9.61
C GLY A 47 -5.04 -15.82 9.90
N ASN A 48 -4.53 -15.77 11.11
CA ASN A 48 -3.60 -14.74 11.55
C ASN A 48 -2.16 -15.02 11.09
N LEU A 49 -1.33 -13.96 10.97
CA LEU A 49 0.12 -14.08 10.87
C LEU A 49 0.69 -14.88 12.05
N GLY A 50 1.76 -15.60 11.84
CA GLY A 50 2.53 -16.25 12.91
C GLY A 50 3.15 -15.26 13.89
N THR A 51 3.52 -14.07 13.41
CA THR A 51 4.11 -13.01 14.23
C THR A 51 3.31 -11.70 14.11
N ALA A 52 2.86 -11.16 15.25
CA ALA A 52 2.17 -9.88 15.30
C ALA A 52 3.10 -8.73 14.87
N ARG A 53 2.67 -7.94 13.87
CA ARG A 53 3.48 -6.88 13.23
C ARG A 53 2.63 -5.68 12.82
N TYR A 54 3.30 -4.58 12.49
CA TYR A 54 2.70 -3.37 11.92
C TYR A 54 3.69 -2.68 10.97
N SER A 55 3.24 -1.76 10.13
CA SER A 55 4.09 -1.05 9.16
C SER A 55 4.93 -2.00 8.28
N LEU A 56 4.35 -3.08 7.85
CA LEU A 56 4.97 -4.10 6.99
C LEU A 56 4.65 -3.84 5.52
N GLY A 57 5.44 -4.40 4.61
CA GLY A 57 5.13 -4.46 3.19
C GLY A 57 4.23 -5.66 2.88
N ALA A 58 3.34 -5.50 1.91
CA ALA A 58 2.50 -6.62 1.45
C ALA A 58 2.15 -6.47 -0.03
N CYS A 59 1.94 -7.62 -0.70
CA CYS A 59 1.50 -7.68 -2.10
C CYS A 59 0.79 -9.00 -2.38
N GLY A 60 0.22 -9.14 -3.59
CA GLY A 60 -0.46 -10.34 -4.04
C GLY A 60 -1.97 -10.18 -4.16
N VAL A 61 -2.68 -11.31 -4.20
CA VAL A 61 -4.14 -11.38 -4.29
C VAL A 61 -4.71 -12.14 -3.09
N GLN A 62 -6.02 -12.05 -2.85
CA GLN A 62 -6.68 -12.63 -1.68
C GLN A 62 -6.35 -14.11 -1.45
N THR A 63 -6.13 -14.88 -2.50
CA THR A 63 -5.83 -16.32 -2.43
C THR A 63 -4.32 -16.63 -2.48
N ALA A 64 -3.45 -15.63 -2.67
CA ALA A 64 -2.01 -15.78 -2.77
C ALA A 64 -1.33 -14.45 -2.42
N GLY A 65 -1.09 -14.21 -1.15
CA GLY A 65 -0.51 -12.99 -0.61
C GLY A 65 0.88 -13.19 -0.01
N LEU A 66 1.63 -12.10 0.08
CA LEU A 66 2.95 -12.05 0.71
C LEU A 66 3.00 -10.85 1.66
N ALA A 67 3.43 -11.07 2.90
CA ALA A 67 3.65 -10.06 3.92
C ALA A 67 5.10 -10.13 4.41
N PHE A 68 5.80 -9.00 4.47
CA PHE A 68 7.23 -8.99 4.79
C PHE A 68 7.65 -7.76 5.60
N GLY A 69 8.66 -7.95 6.45
CA GLY A 69 9.19 -6.89 7.30
C GLY A 69 8.23 -6.42 8.39
N GLY A 70 8.37 -5.17 8.80
CA GLY A 70 7.52 -4.48 9.75
C GLY A 70 8.12 -4.30 11.14
N GLY A 71 7.38 -3.64 12.02
CA GLY A 71 7.70 -3.46 13.42
C GLY A 71 6.98 -4.45 14.35
N PRO A 72 7.35 -4.51 15.64
CA PRO A 72 8.42 -3.76 16.29
C PRO A 72 9.82 -4.32 15.97
N GLY A 73 10.83 -3.44 16.02
CA GLY A 73 12.23 -3.86 15.94
C GLY A 73 12.77 -4.14 14.53
N ASN A 74 12.14 -3.61 13.48
CA ASN A 74 12.58 -3.80 12.07
C ASN A 74 12.74 -5.28 11.71
N LYS A 75 11.64 -5.96 11.59
CA LYS A 75 11.59 -7.39 11.31
C LYS A 75 12.02 -7.72 9.89
N ALA A 76 12.57 -8.92 9.70
CA ALA A 76 12.92 -9.47 8.41
C ALA A 76 11.94 -10.57 7.94
N GLU A 77 11.10 -11.07 8.84
CA GLU A 77 10.20 -12.17 8.58
C GLU A 77 9.27 -11.91 7.39
N SER A 78 9.13 -12.93 6.55
CA SER A 78 8.10 -12.98 5.49
C SER A 78 7.14 -14.13 5.76
N GLU A 79 5.89 -13.93 5.40
CA GLU A 79 4.86 -14.95 5.48
C GLU A 79 4.02 -14.95 4.20
N GLU A 80 3.63 -16.14 3.77
CA GLU A 80 2.83 -16.39 2.58
C GLU A 80 1.40 -16.78 2.95
N TYR A 81 0.42 -16.16 2.28
CA TYR A 81 -1.00 -16.38 2.49
C TYR A 81 -1.59 -17.24 1.37
N ASN A 82 -2.36 -18.26 1.71
CA ASN A 82 -3.00 -19.18 0.76
C ASN A 82 -4.51 -18.98 0.59
N GLY A 83 -5.06 -17.88 1.10
CA GLY A 83 -6.51 -17.60 1.12
C GLY A 83 -7.20 -18.05 2.41
N SER A 84 -6.50 -18.67 3.35
CA SER A 84 -7.08 -19.09 4.64
C SER A 84 -6.11 -19.04 5.79
N SER A 85 -4.82 -19.24 5.55
CA SER A 85 -3.78 -19.30 6.57
C SER A 85 -2.46 -18.74 6.04
N TRP A 86 -1.59 -18.33 6.97
CA TRP A 86 -0.24 -17.89 6.71
C TRP A 86 0.76 -18.98 7.01
N SER A 87 1.81 -19.08 6.23
CA SER A 87 2.96 -19.93 6.43
C SER A 87 4.25 -19.10 6.35
N GLU A 88 5.27 -19.50 7.12
CA GLU A 88 6.57 -18.84 7.09
C GLU A 88 7.22 -18.99 5.71
N GLY A 89 7.72 -17.86 5.17
CA GLY A 89 8.60 -17.78 4.02
C GLY A 89 10.03 -17.45 4.45
N ASN A 90 10.94 -17.35 3.49
CA ASN A 90 12.31 -16.91 3.78
C ASN A 90 12.36 -15.39 4.05
N ASN A 91 13.21 -15.01 4.98
CA ASN A 91 13.33 -13.65 5.48
C ASN A 91 13.99 -12.70 4.47
N LEU A 92 13.62 -11.40 4.53
CA LEU A 92 14.39 -10.32 3.93
C LEU A 92 15.85 -10.39 4.38
N ASN A 93 16.79 -10.03 3.49
CA ASN A 93 18.21 -9.93 3.86
C ASN A 93 18.47 -8.84 4.90
N THR A 94 17.62 -7.81 4.92
CA THR A 94 17.69 -6.73 5.91
C THR A 94 16.32 -6.44 6.49
N GLY A 95 16.18 -6.63 7.82
CA GLY A 95 14.94 -6.31 8.53
C GLY A 95 14.61 -4.83 8.45
N ARG A 96 13.38 -4.49 8.05
CA ARG A 96 12.90 -3.12 7.81
C ARG A 96 11.44 -2.96 8.19
N ALA A 97 11.08 -1.76 8.62
CA ALA A 97 9.70 -1.34 8.83
C ALA A 97 9.36 -0.12 7.95
N GLU A 98 8.09 0.22 7.81
CA GLU A 98 7.63 1.40 7.06
C GLU A 98 8.00 1.36 5.57
N LEU A 99 8.16 0.16 5.02
CA LEU A 99 8.60 -0.10 3.65
C LEU A 99 7.42 -0.20 2.69
N GLY A 100 7.71 -0.02 1.41
CA GLY A 100 6.75 -0.26 0.33
C GLY A 100 6.83 -1.70 -0.19
N GLY A 101 5.75 -2.15 -0.81
CA GLY A 101 5.66 -3.45 -1.44
C GLY A 101 4.91 -3.40 -2.77
N ALA A 102 5.29 -4.29 -3.70
CA ALA A 102 4.62 -4.52 -4.98
C ALA A 102 4.84 -5.97 -5.41
N GLY A 103 4.08 -6.44 -6.41
CA GLY A 103 4.27 -7.76 -6.98
C GLY A 103 3.21 -8.78 -6.60
N THR A 104 3.61 -10.05 -6.69
CA THR A 104 2.79 -11.23 -6.36
C THR A 104 3.42 -12.00 -5.19
N GLN A 105 2.72 -13.05 -4.72
CA GLN A 105 3.26 -13.94 -3.70
C GLN A 105 4.61 -14.56 -4.08
N THR A 106 4.77 -14.96 -5.34
CA THR A 106 5.97 -15.65 -5.85
C THR A 106 6.95 -14.73 -6.58
N ALA A 107 6.62 -13.43 -6.72
CA ALA A 107 7.47 -12.41 -7.33
C ALA A 107 7.20 -11.08 -6.64
N GLY A 108 7.67 -10.97 -5.40
CA GLY A 108 7.49 -9.81 -4.54
C GLY A 108 8.64 -8.82 -4.66
N LEU A 109 8.36 -7.55 -4.41
CA LEU A 109 9.33 -6.47 -4.36
C LEU A 109 9.18 -5.70 -3.06
N ALA A 110 10.26 -5.57 -2.30
CA ALA A 110 10.36 -4.77 -1.09
C ALA A 110 11.29 -3.58 -1.32
N PHE A 111 10.86 -2.36 -1.00
CA PHE A 111 11.66 -1.17 -1.24
C PHE A 111 11.50 -0.10 -0.15
N GLY A 112 12.56 0.64 0.08
CA GLY A 112 12.59 1.69 1.10
C GLY A 112 12.52 1.16 2.53
N GLY A 113 11.92 1.93 3.43
CA GLY A 113 11.72 1.60 4.84
C GLY A 113 12.80 2.13 5.77
N GLY A 114 12.75 1.73 7.02
CA GLY A 114 13.69 2.11 8.07
C GLY A 114 14.43 0.91 8.67
N THR A 115 15.75 1.08 8.97
CA THR A 115 16.67 0.04 9.47
C THR A 115 17.82 0.57 10.32
N PRO A 116 17.81 1.08 11.40
CA PRO A 116 17.13 2.21 11.99
C PRO A 116 17.16 3.50 11.14
N SER A 117 18.07 3.60 10.17
CA SER A 117 18.13 4.74 9.23
C SER A 117 17.15 4.57 8.08
N VAL A 118 16.81 5.67 7.41
CA VAL A 118 15.99 5.63 6.19
C VAL A 118 16.75 4.88 5.10
N SER A 119 16.08 3.95 4.42
CA SER A 119 16.67 3.06 3.43
C SER A 119 16.20 3.37 2.01
N ALA A 120 17.08 3.16 1.03
CA ALA A 120 16.75 3.10 -0.40
C ALA A 120 16.80 1.68 -0.95
N ALA A 121 17.14 0.69 -0.12
CA ALA A 121 17.38 -0.68 -0.56
C ALA A 121 16.14 -1.30 -1.20
N THR A 122 16.39 -2.12 -2.21
CA THR A 122 15.38 -2.92 -2.91
C THR A 122 15.75 -4.40 -2.77
N GLU A 123 14.76 -5.24 -2.46
CA GLU A 123 14.91 -6.69 -2.43
C GLU A 123 13.80 -7.34 -3.26
N GLU A 124 14.16 -8.39 -3.98
CA GLU A 124 13.28 -9.16 -4.86
C GLU A 124 13.07 -10.57 -4.31
N TYR A 125 11.81 -11.00 -4.26
CA TYR A 125 11.41 -12.35 -3.87
C TYR A 125 11.10 -13.20 -5.09
N ASP A 126 11.63 -14.41 -5.13
CA ASP A 126 11.46 -15.36 -6.25
C ASP A 126 10.47 -16.51 -5.94
N GLY A 127 9.70 -16.40 -4.83
CA GLY A 127 8.82 -17.44 -4.33
C GLY A 127 9.52 -18.38 -3.33
N SER A 128 10.83 -18.21 -3.11
CA SER A 128 11.57 -19.03 -2.15
C SER A 128 12.61 -18.23 -1.36
N SER A 129 13.17 -17.18 -1.92
CA SER A 129 14.23 -16.38 -1.28
C SER A 129 14.18 -14.91 -1.69
N TRP A 130 14.74 -14.06 -0.82
CA TRP A 130 14.93 -12.65 -1.11
C TRP A 130 16.36 -12.38 -1.60
N THR A 131 16.48 -11.65 -2.68
CA THR A 131 17.74 -11.18 -3.25
C THR A 131 17.81 -9.67 -3.20
N THR A 132 18.88 -9.13 -2.63
CA THR A 132 19.11 -7.68 -2.65
C THR A 132 19.47 -7.23 -4.05
N SER A 133 18.68 -6.30 -4.61
CA SER A 133 18.98 -5.68 -5.90
C SER A 133 20.25 -4.83 -5.79
N PRO A 134 21.16 -4.89 -6.76
CA PRO A 134 22.35 -4.02 -6.77
C PRO A 134 21.97 -2.53 -6.95
N ASN A 135 20.77 -2.27 -7.45
CA ASN A 135 20.29 -0.92 -7.71
C ASN A 135 19.21 -0.54 -6.69
N SER A 136 19.54 0.41 -5.86
CA SER A 136 18.64 1.02 -4.87
C SER A 136 17.75 2.08 -5.53
N MET A 137 16.69 2.51 -4.82
CA MET A 137 15.94 3.73 -5.15
C MET A 137 16.88 4.94 -5.23
N ASN A 138 16.53 5.92 -6.05
CA ASN A 138 17.30 7.18 -6.13
C ASN A 138 17.22 7.98 -4.83
N THR A 139 16.12 7.84 -4.11
CA THR A 139 15.89 8.55 -2.85
C THR A 139 15.47 7.59 -1.76
N ALA A 140 16.24 7.54 -0.67
CA ALA A 140 15.86 6.79 0.54
C ALA A 140 14.58 7.35 1.14
N ARG A 141 13.62 6.49 1.46
CA ARG A 141 12.32 6.89 2.04
C ARG A 141 11.75 5.83 2.99
N ARG A 142 10.98 6.28 3.97
CA ARG A 142 10.22 5.47 4.92
C ARG A 142 8.88 6.14 5.24
N GLY A 143 8.13 5.64 6.23
CA GLY A 143 6.84 6.21 6.65
C GLY A 143 5.71 5.70 5.76
N GLU A 144 5.56 4.38 5.72
CA GLU A 144 4.60 3.66 4.89
C GLU A 144 4.66 4.13 3.44
N VAL A 145 5.71 3.73 2.74
CA VAL A 145 5.90 4.05 1.32
C VAL A 145 4.78 3.42 0.50
N GLY A 146 4.09 4.20 -0.29
CA GLY A 146 3.08 3.69 -1.22
C GLY A 146 3.72 2.87 -2.33
N GLY A 147 3.10 1.76 -2.69
CA GLY A 147 3.56 0.87 -3.75
C GLY A 147 2.44 0.46 -4.69
N ALA A 148 2.78 0.20 -5.95
CA ALA A 148 1.91 -0.37 -6.97
C ALA A 148 2.72 -1.15 -8.01
N GLY A 149 2.08 -2.05 -8.74
CA GLY A 149 2.67 -2.77 -9.85
C GLY A 149 3.15 -4.16 -9.51
N ILE A 150 4.01 -4.69 -10.38
CA ILE A 150 4.63 -6.01 -10.28
C ILE A 150 6.15 -5.87 -10.08
N GLN A 151 6.82 -6.96 -9.74
CA GLN A 151 8.26 -6.97 -9.45
C GLN A 151 9.11 -6.32 -10.57
N THR A 152 8.74 -6.51 -11.82
CA THR A 152 9.48 -5.98 -12.99
C THR A 152 8.94 -4.64 -13.51
N ALA A 153 7.88 -4.10 -12.93
CA ALA A 153 7.29 -2.82 -13.29
C ALA A 153 6.53 -2.27 -12.08
N ALA A 154 7.26 -1.67 -11.14
CA ALA A 154 6.70 -1.15 -9.89
C ALA A 154 6.80 0.38 -9.81
N LEU A 155 5.91 0.96 -9.01
CA LEU A 155 5.89 2.37 -8.67
C LEU A 155 6.01 2.52 -7.15
N ALA A 156 6.94 3.39 -6.72
CA ALA A 156 7.07 3.83 -5.33
C ALA A 156 6.70 5.32 -5.22
N PHE A 157 5.89 5.70 -4.24
CA PHE A 157 5.47 7.09 -4.06
C PHE A 157 5.22 7.44 -2.60
N GLY A 158 5.27 8.72 -2.29
CA GLY A 158 5.08 9.21 -0.93
C GLY A 158 6.19 8.77 0.03
N GLY A 159 5.83 8.67 1.31
CA GLY A 159 6.78 8.41 2.39
C GLY A 159 7.48 9.67 2.87
N GLY A 160 8.39 9.51 3.81
CA GLY A 160 9.25 10.57 4.34
C GLY A 160 10.70 10.36 3.94
N TYR A 161 11.44 11.45 3.81
CA TYR A 161 12.87 11.47 3.50
C TYR A 161 13.71 11.73 4.75
N PRO A 162 15.03 11.54 4.69
CA PRO A 162 15.92 12.01 5.76
C PRO A 162 15.69 13.50 6.07
N GLY A 163 15.67 13.87 7.35
CA GLY A 163 15.45 15.26 7.77
C GLY A 163 13.98 15.69 7.85
N SER A 164 13.06 14.74 7.94
CA SER A 164 11.60 14.97 8.11
C SER A 164 10.89 15.63 6.90
N SER A 165 11.50 15.62 5.73
CA SER A 165 10.85 16.07 4.50
C SER A 165 9.85 15.01 3.99
N LEU A 166 8.75 15.46 3.40
CA LEU A 166 7.74 14.56 2.83
C LEU A 166 8.07 14.19 1.38
N GLY A 167 7.80 12.94 1.03
CA GLY A 167 7.98 12.42 -0.32
C GLY A 167 6.94 12.95 -1.30
N GLY A 168 7.36 13.76 -2.26
CA GLY A 168 6.53 14.18 -3.40
C GLY A 168 6.82 13.34 -4.64
N ASN A 169 8.08 13.01 -4.90
CA ASN A 169 8.47 12.30 -6.11
C ASN A 169 8.03 10.84 -6.08
N ALA A 170 7.53 10.35 -7.20
CA ALA A 170 7.44 8.92 -7.45
C ALA A 170 8.75 8.41 -8.08
N GLU A 171 8.97 7.11 -7.96
CA GLU A 171 10.03 6.40 -8.66
C GLU A 171 9.48 5.14 -9.31
N GLU A 172 9.93 4.85 -10.51
CA GLU A 172 9.51 3.73 -11.33
C GLU A 172 10.63 2.69 -11.42
N TYR A 173 10.30 1.44 -11.13
CA TYR A 173 11.21 0.29 -11.25
C TYR A 173 10.92 -0.50 -12.51
N ASN A 174 11.95 -0.81 -13.28
CA ASN A 174 11.84 -1.55 -14.53
C ASN A 174 12.31 -3.02 -14.43
N GLY A 175 12.42 -3.57 -13.22
CA GLY A 175 12.98 -4.90 -12.96
C GLY A 175 14.51 -4.90 -12.78
N THR A 176 15.16 -3.73 -12.93
CA THR A 176 16.62 -3.64 -12.78
C THR A 176 17.03 -2.36 -12.05
N SER A 177 16.39 -1.24 -12.35
CA SER A 177 16.77 0.09 -11.82
C SER A 177 15.56 0.97 -11.59
N TRP A 178 15.72 1.95 -10.71
CA TRP A 178 14.73 2.98 -10.43
C TRP A 178 14.99 4.24 -11.22
N THR A 179 13.93 4.83 -11.78
CA THR A 179 13.95 6.13 -12.45
C THR A 179 12.95 7.07 -11.80
N VAL A 180 13.25 8.37 -11.79
CA VAL A 180 12.35 9.36 -11.20
C VAL A 180 11.15 9.53 -12.12
N GLY A 181 9.94 9.34 -11.55
CA GLY A 181 8.65 9.55 -12.21
C GLY A 181 8.01 10.89 -11.84
N GLY A 182 6.71 11.01 -12.10
CA GLY A 182 5.93 12.22 -11.79
C GLY A 182 5.86 12.54 -10.31
N THR A 183 5.68 13.81 -9.97
CA THR A 183 5.59 14.31 -8.59
C THR A 183 4.13 14.42 -8.17
N LEU A 184 3.78 13.89 -6.98
CA LEU A 184 2.49 14.11 -6.32
C LEU A 184 2.21 15.61 -6.19
N ASN A 185 0.98 16.03 -6.44
CA ASN A 185 0.57 17.42 -6.24
C ASN A 185 0.67 17.83 -4.77
N ILE A 186 0.50 16.88 -3.85
CA ILE A 186 0.67 17.08 -2.41
C ILE A 186 1.66 16.04 -1.88
N ALA A 187 2.86 16.48 -1.49
CA ALA A 187 3.85 15.64 -0.83
C ALA A 187 3.29 15.10 0.49
N ARG A 188 3.42 13.79 0.70
CA ARG A 188 2.78 13.10 1.82
C ARG A 188 3.54 11.87 2.28
N ALA A 189 3.49 11.60 3.58
CA ALA A 189 3.87 10.31 4.16
C ALA A 189 2.62 9.47 4.42
N SER A 190 2.82 8.18 4.57
CA SER A 190 1.79 7.21 4.98
C SER A 190 0.51 7.23 4.14
N PRO A 191 0.58 7.37 2.81
CA PRO A 191 -0.61 7.19 1.97
C PRO A 191 -1.05 5.73 2.01
N ALA A 192 -2.34 5.49 1.82
CA ALA A 192 -2.82 4.20 1.38
C ALA A 192 -2.44 4.05 -0.11
N GLY A 193 -1.63 3.05 -0.42
CA GLY A 193 -1.19 2.75 -1.78
C GLY A 193 -2.16 1.82 -2.50
N SER A 194 -1.93 1.63 -3.79
CA SER A 194 -2.71 0.73 -4.65
C SER A 194 -1.91 -0.53 -4.98
N SER A 195 -1.67 -1.39 -4.00
CA SER A 195 -0.77 -2.55 -4.13
C SER A 195 -0.98 -3.43 -5.36
N ASN A 196 -2.21 -3.47 -5.90
CA ASN A 196 -2.58 -4.19 -7.13
C ASN A 196 -2.88 -3.24 -8.31
N GLY A 197 -2.57 -1.96 -8.21
CA GLY A 197 -2.48 -1.07 -9.36
C GLY A 197 -1.33 -1.49 -10.29
N THR A 198 -1.14 -0.77 -11.38
CA THR A 198 0.02 -0.96 -12.24
C THR A 198 1.01 0.18 -12.04
N GLN A 199 2.24 0.03 -12.54
CA GLN A 199 3.21 1.12 -12.56
C GLN A 199 2.66 2.39 -13.23
N THR A 200 1.82 2.23 -14.25
CA THR A 200 1.23 3.32 -15.04
C THR A 200 -0.19 3.68 -14.64
N ALA A 201 -0.77 3.04 -13.61
CA ALA A 201 -2.11 3.36 -13.11
C ALA A 201 -2.21 3.00 -11.63
N ALA A 202 -2.01 4.00 -10.78
CA ALA A 202 -1.95 3.85 -9.33
C ALA A 202 -2.72 4.97 -8.62
N PHE A 203 -3.05 4.72 -7.34
CA PHE A 203 -3.68 5.70 -6.47
C PHE A 203 -2.84 5.97 -5.23
N SER A 204 -2.83 7.22 -4.81
CA SER A 204 -2.32 7.70 -3.53
C SER A 204 -3.46 8.32 -2.74
N CYS A 205 -3.90 7.67 -1.68
CA CYS A 205 -5.09 8.06 -0.94
C CYS A 205 -4.76 8.49 0.49
N GLY A 206 -5.25 9.66 0.91
CA GLY A 206 -5.03 10.18 2.25
C GLY A 206 -3.54 10.41 2.55
N GLY A 207 -3.13 10.05 3.76
CA GLY A 207 -1.77 10.25 4.24
C GLY A 207 -1.63 11.47 5.15
N SER A 208 -0.39 11.88 5.36
CA SER A 208 -0.04 13.03 6.18
C SER A 208 0.83 14.00 5.40
N SER A 209 0.42 15.27 5.34
CA SER A 209 1.27 16.39 4.93
C SER A 209 1.64 17.19 6.18
N THR A 210 1.18 18.41 6.35
CA THR A 210 1.26 19.13 7.63
C THR A 210 0.22 18.60 8.63
N THR A 211 -0.86 18.02 8.12
CA THR A 211 -1.94 17.38 8.89
C THR A 211 -2.33 16.06 8.20
N THR A 212 -3.22 15.28 8.80
CA THR A 212 -3.86 14.15 8.12
C THR A 212 -4.78 14.69 7.02
N ILE A 213 -4.69 14.14 5.81
CA ILE A 213 -5.39 14.63 4.63
C ILE A 213 -6.36 13.58 4.07
N ALA A 214 -7.37 14.06 3.32
CA ALA A 214 -8.35 13.23 2.61
C ALA A 214 -8.07 13.15 1.10
N ASN A 215 -7.09 13.88 0.60
CA ASN A 215 -6.82 14.01 -0.83
C ASN A 215 -6.49 12.66 -1.47
N VAL A 216 -7.06 12.44 -2.65
CA VAL A 216 -6.76 11.30 -3.50
C VAL A 216 -6.14 11.80 -4.79
N GLU A 217 -5.09 11.14 -5.23
CA GLU A 217 -4.44 11.39 -6.52
C GLU A 217 -4.28 10.07 -7.28
N SER A 218 -4.42 10.12 -8.60
CA SER A 218 -4.15 8.99 -9.48
C SER A 218 -2.99 9.29 -10.40
N TYR A 219 -2.18 8.26 -10.67
CA TYR A 219 -1.04 8.27 -11.59
C TYR A 219 -1.44 7.67 -12.94
N ASP A 220 -0.99 8.28 -14.04
CA ASP A 220 -1.28 7.84 -15.41
C ASP A 220 -0.05 7.28 -16.15
N GLY A 221 1.05 7.06 -15.42
CA GLY A 221 2.34 6.64 -15.97
C GLY A 221 3.29 7.82 -16.26
N THR A 222 2.84 9.05 -16.03
CA THR A 222 3.65 10.27 -16.29
C THR A 222 3.42 11.31 -15.20
N SER A 223 2.16 11.52 -14.83
CA SER A 223 1.75 12.60 -13.92
C SER A 223 0.68 12.16 -12.92
N TRP A 224 0.60 12.90 -11.82
CA TRP A 224 -0.45 12.74 -10.82
C TRP A 224 -1.58 13.72 -11.02
N SER A 225 -2.81 13.26 -10.99
CA SER A 225 -4.03 14.06 -11.11
C SER A 225 -4.89 13.95 -9.87
N THR A 226 -5.39 15.07 -9.38
CA THR A 226 -6.33 15.11 -8.24
C THR A 226 -7.64 14.41 -8.59
N ARG A 227 -8.14 13.62 -7.65
CA ARG A 227 -9.41 12.89 -7.71
C ARG A 227 -10.32 13.33 -6.55
N PRO A 228 -11.62 12.98 -6.56
CA PRO A 228 -12.48 13.21 -5.42
C PRO A 228 -11.87 12.68 -4.13
N SER A 229 -11.90 13.49 -3.08
CA SER A 229 -11.30 13.15 -1.79
C SER A 229 -12.07 12.06 -1.05
N LEU A 230 -11.39 11.37 -0.13
CA LEU A 230 -12.05 10.54 0.88
C LEU A 230 -13.05 11.38 1.69
N ALA A 231 -14.12 10.77 2.16
CA ALA A 231 -15.09 11.43 3.04
C ALA A 231 -14.46 11.82 4.38
N THR A 232 -13.47 11.05 4.84
CA THR A 232 -12.74 11.32 6.09
C THR A 232 -11.24 11.29 5.85
N ALA A 233 -10.54 12.33 6.33
CA ALA A 233 -9.08 12.37 6.29
C ALA A 233 -8.52 11.18 7.11
N LYS A 234 -7.62 10.39 6.52
CA LYS A 234 -6.98 9.25 7.17
C LYS A 234 -5.58 8.98 6.64
N LYS A 235 -4.75 8.36 7.48
CA LYS A 235 -3.38 7.95 7.17
C LYS A 235 -3.11 6.56 7.75
N ILE A 236 -2.00 5.94 7.33
CA ILE A 236 -1.56 4.61 7.83
C ILE A 236 -2.68 3.57 7.74
N ALA A 237 -3.43 3.64 6.66
CA ALA A 237 -4.54 2.77 6.31
C ALA A 237 -4.09 1.71 5.29
N ALA A 238 -4.81 0.60 5.26
CA ALA A 238 -4.68 -0.36 4.16
C ALA A 238 -5.21 0.25 2.87
N GLY A 239 -4.50 0.05 1.77
CA GLY A 239 -4.96 0.39 0.43
C GLY A 239 -4.77 -0.80 -0.50
N PHE A 240 -5.76 -1.07 -1.35
CA PHE A 240 -5.67 -2.04 -2.43
C PHE A 240 -6.56 -1.59 -3.58
N ALA A 241 -6.09 -1.79 -4.79
CA ALA A 241 -6.69 -1.16 -5.96
C ALA A 241 -6.43 -1.94 -7.24
N THR A 242 -7.21 -1.61 -8.25
CA THR A 242 -6.87 -1.84 -9.65
C THR A 242 -6.41 -0.53 -10.29
N ALA A 243 -6.29 -0.50 -11.61
CA ALA A 243 -6.01 0.72 -12.37
C ALA A 243 -7.12 1.78 -12.28
N SER A 244 -8.35 1.41 -11.91
CA SER A 244 -9.53 2.28 -11.91
C SER A 244 -10.24 2.41 -10.56
N ASP A 245 -10.00 1.49 -9.64
CA ASP A 245 -10.72 1.39 -8.37
C ASP A 245 -9.74 1.31 -7.20
N VAL A 246 -10.08 1.92 -6.08
CA VAL A 246 -9.29 1.79 -4.84
C VAL A 246 -10.20 1.62 -3.63
N VAL A 247 -9.77 0.78 -2.70
CA VAL A 247 -10.34 0.65 -1.35
C VAL A 247 -9.34 1.17 -0.35
N VAL A 248 -9.81 1.96 0.59
CA VAL A 248 -9.03 2.46 1.73
C VAL A 248 -9.72 2.04 3.01
N ALA A 249 -9.08 1.21 3.81
CA ALA A 249 -9.66 0.60 5.00
C ALA A 249 -8.84 0.84 6.27
N GLY A 250 -9.50 1.10 7.38
CA GLY A 250 -8.87 1.34 8.66
C GLY A 250 -8.05 2.63 8.69
N GLY A 251 -6.94 2.59 9.42
CA GLY A 251 -6.02 3.73 9.59
C GLY A 251 -6.34 4.61 10.78
N THR A 252 -5.80 5.82 10.78
CA THR A 252 -6.08 6.84 11.79
C THR A 252 -6.74 8.05 11.11
N GLY A 253 -7.92 8.40 11.60
CA GLY A 253 -8.59 9.66 11.32
C GLY A 253 -8.17 10.75 12.33
N PRO A 254 -8.91 11.87 12.45
CA PRO A 254 -8.65 12.87 13.46
C PRO A 254 -8.76 12.28 14.88
N GLY A 255 -7.63 11.94 15.48
CA GLY A 255 -7.49 11.57 16.89
C GLY A 255 -7.65 10.09 17.26
N THR A 256 -8.21 9.22 16.40
CA THR A 256 -8.45 7.80 16.77
C THR A 256 -8.24 6.83 15.61
N ASN A 257 -8.03 5.54 15.94
CA ASN A 257 -8.07 4.47 14.96
C ASN A 257 -9.50 4.34 14.41
N THR A 258 -9.61 4.03 13.13
CA THR A 258 -10.89 3.80 12.46
C THR A 258 -10.95 2.39 11.87
N ALA A 259 -12.17 1.88 11.74
CA ALA A 259 -12.46 0.63 11.04
C ALA A 259 -13.20 0.89 9.71
N THR A 260 -13.46 2.15 9.37
CA THR A 260 -14.24 2.51 8.18
C THR A 260 -13.53 2.12 6.89
N THR A 261 -14.32 1.69 5.91
CA THR A 261 -13.88 1.40 4.55
C THR A 261 -14.50 2.40 3.60
N GLU A 262 -13.66 2.99 2.76
CA GLU A 262 -14.08 3.88 1.68
C GLU A 262 -13.64 3.30 0.34
N GLU A 263 -14.54 3.34 -0.62
CA GLU A 263 -14.31 2.87 -1.97
C GLU A 263 -14.35 4.04 -2.93
N PHE A 264 -13.39 4.11 -3.81
CA PHE A 264 -13.39 4.94 -4.99
C PHE A 264 -13.56 4.02 -6.19
N THR A 265 -14.60 4.27 -6.99
CA THR A 265 -14.77 3.65 -8.30
C THR A 265 -14.46 4.73 -9.32
N GLY A 266 -13.47 4.49 -10.18
CA GLY A 266 -13.16 5.41 -11.27
C GLY A 266 -14.43 5.72 -12.06
N GLU A 267 -14.69 6.98 -12.33
CA GLU A 267 -15.81 7.36 -13.17
C GLU A 267 -15.66 6.64 -14.51
N THR A 268 -16.52 5.67 -14.77
CA THR A 268 -16.92 5.43 -16.14
C THR A 268 -17.58 6.74 -16.57
N THR A 269 -16.87 7.52 -17.39
CA THR A 269 -17.48 8.61 -18.14
C THR A 269 -18.55 7.99 -19.04
N ALA A 270 -19.74 7.75 -18.48
CA ALA A 270 -20.94 7.75 -19.26
C ALA A 270 -21.02 9.17 -19.83
N ALA A 271 -20.62 9.33 -21.08
CA ALA A 271 -20.90 10.53 -21.83
C ALA A 271 -22.41 10.75 -21.69
N ASN A 272 -22.80 11.74 -20.90
CA ASN A 272 -24.13 12.30 -20.95
C ASN A 272 -24.24 12.99 -22.30
N VAL A 273 -24.51 12.22 -23.33
CA VAL A 273 -25.05 12.72 -24.59
C VAL A 273 -26.51 13.05 -24.31
N GLN A 274 -26.74 14.22 -23.78
CA GLN A 274 -28.07 14.84 -23.92
C GLN A 274 -28.24 15.13 -25.39
N THR A 275 -29.00 14.30 -26.07
CA THR A 275 -29.53 14.62 -27.39
C THR A 275 -30.49 15.79 -27.22
N LEU A 276 -30.04 17.01 -27.55
CA LEU A 276 -30.93 18.12 -27.75
C LEU A 276 -31.75 17.82 -28.99
N THR A 277 -32.97 17.32 -28.81
CA THR A 277 -33.99 17.37 -29.85
C THR A 277 -34.50 18.81 -29.93
N SER A 278 -34.05 19.57 -30.93
CA SER A 278 -34.69 20.80 -31.32
C SER A 278 -36.03 20.47 -31.99
N SER A 279 -37.12 20.92 -31.41
CA SER A 279 -38.44 21.03 -32.05
C SER A 279 -38.48 22.22 -32.98
#